data_74b7ef23b1e837c2da89f290ea6e60e3
#
_entry.id   74b7ef23b1e837c2da89f290ea6e60e3
#
_cell.length_a   1.000
_cell.length_b   1.000
_cell.length_c   1.000
_cell.angle_alpha   90.00
_cell.angle_beta   90.00
_cell.angle_gamma   90.00
#
_symmetry.space_group_name_H-M   'P 1'
#
loop_
_entity.id
_entity.type
_entity.pdbx_description
1 polymer ?
#
loop_
_entity_poly.entity_id
_entity_poly.type
_entity_poly.pdbx_seq_one_letter_code
_entity_poly.pdbx_strand_id
1 'polypeptide(L)'
;MTYDNISSQYQNYQRIALIVVHCSATRADRSFPVEALRRCHVQERGFADIGYHFYITRDGVTHVCRPIDHIGAHARCFNDPSIGVCYEGGLDEQGQPADTRTMEQKIALIALLRQLRLDYPEARIAGHNELFTNVHKVCPCFKANREYKDL
;
A
#
# COMPACT_ATOMS: atom_id res chain seq x y z
N MET A 1 -6.94 -31.69 0.12
CA MET A 1 -5.76 -30.81 0.22
C MET A 1 -4.52 -31.70 0.32
N THR A 2 -3.63 -31.59 -0.63
CA THR A 2 -2.37 -32.31 -0.58
C THR A 2 -1.35 -31.51 0.25
N TYR A 3 -0.38 -32.19 0.87
CA TYR A 3 0.69 -31.58 1.68
C TYR A 3 1.44 -30.47 0.93
N ASP A 4 1.51 -30.56 -0.41
CA ASP A 4 2.18 -29.59 -1.26
C ASP A 4 1.47 -28.23 -1.30
N ASN A 5 0.13 -28.20 -1.14
CA ASN A 5 -0.64 -26.95 -1.08
C ASN A 5 -0.46 -26.22 0.25
N ILE A 6 -0.23 -26.96 1.34
CA ILE A 6 0.01 -26.36 2.66
C ILE A 6 1.40 -25.73 2.70
N SER A 7 2.41 -26.41 2.17
CA SER A 7 3.78 -25.89 2.14
C SER A 7 3.92 -24.67 1.23
N SER A 8 3.16 -24.60 0.13
CA SER A 8 3.13 -23.44 -0.75
C SER A 8 2.50 -22.21 -0.09
N GLN A 9 1.42 -22.38 0.68
CA GLN A 9 0.80 -21.30 1.44
C GLN A 9 1.71 -20.80 2.57
N TYR A 10 2.37 -21.72 3.31
CA TYR A 10 3.34 -21.38 4.34
C TYR A 10 4.59 -20.68 3.77
N GLN A 11 5.04 -21.07 2.58
CA GLN A 11 6.15 -20.40 1.91
C GLN A 11 5.83 -18.98 1.50
N ASN A 12 4.60 -18.68 1.09
CA ASN A 12 4.17 -17.31 0.81
C ASN A 12 4.09 -16.45 2.08
N TYR A 13 3.65 -17.00 3.21
CA TYR A 13 3.64 -16.31 4.50
C TYR A 13 5.04 -15.93 4.99
N GLN A 14 6.05 -16.73 4.69
CA GLN A 14 7.44 -16.48 5.10
C GLN A 14 8.17 -15.49 4.17
N ARG A 15 7.58 -15.10 3.04
CA ARG A 15 8.24 -14.25 2.05
C ARG A 15 7.99 -12.75 2.21
N ILE A 16 7.03 -12.34 3.04
CA ILE A 16 6.74 -10.91 3.22
C ILE A 16 7.80 -10.30 4.11
N ALA A 17 8.69 -9.55 3.48
CA ALA A 17 9.80 -8.84 4.11
C ALA A 17 9.57 -7.34 4.18
N LEU A 18 8.51 -6.83 3.52
CA LEU A 18 8.33 -5.40 3.31
C LEU A 18 6.84 -5.03 3.27
N ILE A 19 6.49 -3.96 3.93
CA ILE A 19 5.19 -3.30 3.81
C ILE A 19 5.46 -1.92 3.22
N VAL A 20 4.95 -1.67 2.00
CA VAL A 20 5.21 -0.42 1.27
C VAL A 20 3.99 0.48 1.35
N VAL A 21 4.19 1.68 1.88
CA VAL A 21 3.15 2.70 1.97
C VAL A 21 3.20 3.60 0.75
N HIS A 22 2.04 3.82 0.13
CA HIS A 22 1.82 4.64 -1.06
C HIS A 22 0.75 5.69 -0.84
N CYS A 23 0.68 6.67 -1.73
CA CYS A 23 -0.50 7.50 -1.98
C CYS A 23 -1.02 7.25 -3.39
N SER A 24 -2.29 7.55 -3.62
CA SER A 24 -2.90 7.42 -4.95
C SER A 24 -2.40 8.50 -5.93
N ALA A 25 -1.71 9.52 -5.44
CA ALA A 25 -1.30 10.69 -6.20
C ALA A 25 -2.51 11.38 -6.86
N THR A 26 -3.56 11.59 -6.07
CA THR A 26 -4.78 12.28 -6.46
C THR A 26 -5.00 13.51 -5.59
N ARG A 27 -5.75 14.49 -6.11
CA ARG A 27 -5.99 15.75 -5.40
C ARG A 27 -6.88 15.51 -4.18
N ALA A 28 -6.51 16.14 -3.06
CA ALA A 28 -7.22 16.02 -1.79
C ALA A 28 -8.64 16.59 -1.83
N ASP A 29 -8.91 17.52 -2.75
CA ASP A 29 -10.23 18.16 -2.93
C ASP A 29 -11.15 17.38 -3.89
N ARG A 30 -10.72 16.20 -4.37
CA ARG A 30 -11.48 15.36 -5.27
C ARG A 30 -11.58 13.95 -4.73
N SER A 31 -12.75 13.33 -4.88
CA SER A 31 -12.94 11.93 -4.49
C SER A 31 -12.28 11.00 -5.50
N PHE A 32 -11.57 9.99 -4.99
CA PHE A 32 -11.00 8.91 -5.80
C PHE A 32 -11.34 7.57 -5.15
N PRO A 33 -12.61 7.13 -5.26
CA PRO A 33 -13.06 5.91 -4.59
C PRO A 33 -12.43 4.64 -5.18
N VAL A 34 -12.63 3.51 -4.51
CA VAL A 34 -12.08 2.20 -4.93
C VAL A 34 -12.43 1.89 -6.39
N GLU A 35 -13.63 2.22 -6.84
CA GLU A 35 -14.08 1.96 -8.21
C GLU A 35 -13.26 2.76 -9.23
N ALA A 36 -12.88 4.00 -8.90
CA ALA A 36 -12.02 4.82 -9.76
C ALA A 36 -10.59 4.27 -9.79
N LEU A 37 -10.07 3.84 -8.65
CA LEU A 37 -8.77 3.18 -8.56
C LEU A 37 -8.76 1.89 -9.38
N ARG A 38 -9.79 1.08 -9.27
CA ARG A 38 -9.94 -0.16 -10.05
C ARG A 38 -9.97 0.12 -11.55
N ARG A 39 -10.74 1.11 -11.96
CA ARG A 39 -10.79 1.52 -13.37
C ARG A 39 -9.43 1.93 -13.90
N CYS A 40 -8.70 2.72 -13.12
CA CYS A 40 -7.35 3.16 -13.47
C CYS A 40 -6.39 1.97 -13.62
N HIS A 41 -6.36 1.06 -12.66
CA HIS A 41 -5.41 -0.05 -12.67
C HIS A 41 -5.81 -1.14 -13.67
N VAL A 42 -7.06 -1.56 -13.68
CA VAL A 42 -7.51 -2.70 -14.50
C VAL A 42 -7.80 -2.28 -15.93
N GLN A 43 -8.61 -1.23 -16.13
CA GLN A 43 -9.06 -0.83 -17.47
C GLN A 43 -8.03 0.01 -18.21
N GLU A 44 -7.38 0.97 -17.55
CA GLU A 44 -6.44 1.88 -18.21
C GLU A 44 -5.03 1.32 -18.28
N ARG A 45 -4.54 0.68 -17.19
CA ARG A 45 -3.19 0.12 -17.11
C ARG A 45 -3.10 -1.36 -17.47
N GLY A 46 -4.22 -2.06 -17.57
CA GLY A 46 -4.26 -3.48 -17.92
C GLY A 46 -3.79 -4.43 -16.83
N PHE A 47 -3.82 -4.01 -15.55
CA PHE A 47 -3.52 -4.90 -14.44
C PHE A 47 -4.63 -5.95 -14.26
N ALA A 48 -4.27 -7.14 -13.76
CA ALA A 48 -5.24 -8.19 -13.46
C ALA A 48 -6.22 -7.79 -12.34
N ASP A 49 -5.78 -6.92 -11.42
CA ASP A 49 -6.54 -6.39 -10.30
C ASP A 49 -5.91 -5.07 -9.85
N ILE A 50 -6.50 -4.37 -8.86
CA ILE A 50 -5.85 -3.24 -8.20
C ILE A 50 -4.45 -3.68 -7.75
N GLY A 51 -3.46 -2.82 -7.94
CA GLY A 51 -2.06 -3.14 -7.62
C GLY A 51 -1.76 -3.20 -6.13
N TYR A 52 -2.53 -2.49 -5.29
CA TYR A 52 -2.38 -2.48 -3.84
C TYR A 52 -3.20 -3.59 -3.19
N HIS A 53 -2.74 -4.06 -2.03
CA HIS A 53 -3.50 -5.00 -1.20
C HIS A 53 -4.55 -4.29 -0.36
N PHE A 54 -4.26 -3.06 0.09
CA PHE A 54 -5.17 -2.24 0.89
C PHE A 54 -5.21 -0.81 0.35
N TYR A 55 -6.39 -0.22 0.38
CA TYR A 55 -6.62 1.16 -0.01
C TYR A 55 -7.46 1.87 1.06
N ILE A 56 -6.96 2.99 1.58
CA ILE A 56 -7.61 3.75 2.66
C ILE A 56 -8.15 5.05 2.08
N THR A 57 -9.46 5.16 1.99
CA THR A 57 -10.14 6.36 1.49
C THR A 57 -10.10 7.48 2.52
N ARG A 58 -10.40 8.71 2.08
CA ARG A 58 -10.24 9.92 2.90
C ARG A 58 -11.05 9.90 4.19
N ASP A 59 -12.16 9.16 4.22
CA ASP A 59 -12.98 8.93 5.42
C ASP A 59 -12.36 7.94 6.42
N GLY A 60 -11.21 7.38 6.12
CA GLY A 60 -10.50 6.42 6.96
C GLY A 60 -10.98 4.98 6.83
N VAL A 61 -11.81 4.68 5.83
CA VAL A 61 -12.23 3.30 5.57
C VAL A 61 -11.12 2.55 4.86
N THR A 62 -10.74 1.40 5.41
CA THR A 62 -9.76 0.49 4.80
C THR A 62 -10.49 -0.50 3.91
N HIS A 63 -10.14 -0.49 2.63
CA HIS A 63 -10.69 -1.40 1.62
C HIS A 63 -9.66 -2.49 1.30
N VAL A 64 -10.08 -3.75 1.39
CA VAL A 64 -9.26 -4.88 0.93
C VAL A 64 -9.41 -4.96 -0.58
N CYS A 65 -8.29 -4.92 -1.29
CA CYS A 65 -8.26 -4.89 -2.76
C CYS A 65 -7.64 -6.17 -3.32
N ARG A 66 -6.36 -6.14 -3.71
CA ARG A 66 -5.72 -7.38 -4.16
C ARG A 66 -5.62 -8.36 -2.99
N PRO A 67 -5.95 -9.65 -3.17
CA PRO A 67 -5.80 -10.64 -2.10
C PRO A 67 -4.37 -10.68 -1.56
N ILE A 68 -4.24 -10.82 -0.23
CA ILE A 68 -2.94 -10.74 0.46
C ILE A 68 -1.96 -11.82 0.01
N ASP A 69 -2.45 -12.95 -0.47
CA ASP A 69 -1.63 -14.07 -0.98
C ASP A 69 -1.25 -13.89 -2.46
N HIS A 70 -1.70 -12.83 -3.11
CA HIS A 70 -1.33 -12.49 -4.48
C HIS A 70 -0.23 -11.43 -4.49
N ILE A 71 0.76 -11.61 -5.36
CA ILE A 71 1.81 -10.61 -5.59
C ILE A 71 1.16 -9.33 -6.14
N GLY A 72 1.49 -8.20 -5.52
CA GLY A 72 0.95 -6.90 -5.93
C GLY A 72 1.60 -6.34 -7.20
N ALA A 73 1.13 -5.18 -7.60
CA ALA A 73 1.69 -4.40 -8.72
C ALA A 73 1.75 -2.92 -8.30
N HIS A 74 2.65 -2.61 -7.36
CA HIS A 74 2.71 -1.28 -6.73
C HIS A 74 4.13 -0.72 -6.55
N ALA A 75 5.16 -1.59 -6.53
CA ALA A 75 6.54 -1.16 -6.35
C ALA A 75 7.44 -2.04 -7.21
N ARG A 76 7.78 -1.55 -8.39
CA ARG A 76 8.64 -2.28 -9.33
C ARG A 76 9.91 -2.78 -8.65
N CYS A 77 10.28 -4.03 -8.87
CA CYS A 77 11.39 -4.78 -8.25
C CYS A 77 11.13 -5.23 -6.81
N PHE A 78 10.05 -4.78 -6.16
CA PHE A 78 9.75 -5.09 -4.76
C PHE A 78 8.37 -5.74 -4.55
N ASN A 79 7.64 -6.01 -5.63
CA ASN A 79 6.27 -6.54 -5.52
C ASN A 79 6.21 -7.89 -4.82
N ASP A 80 7.08 -8.83 -5.19
CA ASP A 80 7.06 -10.20 -4.66
C ASP A 80 7.16 -10.25 -3.12
N PRO A 81 8.17 -9.63 -2.47
CA PRO A 81 8.33 -9.75 -1.02
C PRO A 81 7.48 -8.74 -0.22
N SER A 82 6.49 -8.07 -0.82
CA SER A 82 5.86 -6.93 -0.16
C SER A 82 4.34 -6.93 -0.18
N ILE A 83 3.79 -6.18 0.79
CA ILE A 83 2.39 -5.79 0.85
C ILE A 83 2.31 -4.30 0.53
N GLY A 84 1.44 -3.92 -0.41
CA GLY A 84 1.19 -2.52 -0.76
C GLY A 84 -0.02 -1.96 -0.03
N VAL A 85 0.19 -0.86 0.69
CA VAL A 85 -0.84 -0.10 1.40
C VAL A 85 -0.87 1.31 0.82
N CYS A 86 -2.02 1.75 0.33
CA CYS A 86 -2.17 3.04 -0.31
C CYS A 86 -3.24 3.88 0.39
N TYR A 87 -2.98 5.17 0.61
CA TYR A 87 -4.02 6.11 1.03
C TYR A 87 -4.46 7.00 -0.12
N GLU A 88 -5.72 7.35 -0.14
CA GLU A 88 -6.31 8.28 -1.11
C GLU A 88 -5.78 9.70 -0.86
N GLY A 89 -5.13 10.29 -1.86
CA GLY A 89 -4.58 11.64 -1.79
C GLY A 89 -3.14 11.72 -2.27
N GLY A 90 -2.36 12.60 -1.66
CA GLY A 90 -0.96 12.83 -1.98
C GLY A 90 -0.70 14.03 -2.86
N LEU A 91 -1.76 14.71 -3.37
CA LEU A 91 -1.65 15.98 -4.07
C LEU A 91 -2.54 17.03 -3.38
N ASP A 92 -2.04 18.25 -3.27
CA ASP A 92 -2.83 19.38 -2.77
C ASP A 92 -3.83 19.89 -3.83
N GLU A 93 -4.55 20.96 -3.51
CA GLU A 93 -5.56 21.55 -4.40
C GLU A 93 -4.96 22.16 -5.68
N GLN A 94 -3.65 22.44 -5.68
CA GLN A 94 -2.90 22.89 -6.86
C GLN A 94 -2.27 21.74 -7.64
N GLY A 95 -2.49 20.49 -7.21
CA GLY A 95 -1.92 19.31 -7.86
C GLY A 95 -0.46 19.07 -7.51
N GLN A 96 0.08 19.71 -6.46
CA GLN A 96 1.45 19.51 -6.00
C GLN A 96 1.53 18.39 -4.96
N PRO A 97 2.62 17.59 -4.96
CA PRO A 97 2.82 16.55 -3.96
C PRO A 97 2.79 17.13 -2.54
N ALA A 98 1.99 16.53 -1.68
CA ALA A 98 1.87 16.91 -0.28
C ALA A 98 1.34 15.74 0.55
N ASP A 99 1.66 15.72 1.84
CA ASP A 99 1.05 14.81 2.79
C ASP A 99 -0.36 15.30 3.11
N THR A 100 -1.34 14.76 2.40
CA THR A 100 -2.74 15.16 2.50
C THR A 100 -3.56 14.22 3.38
N ARG A 101 -2.93 13.34 4.16
CA ARG A 101 -3.65 12.38 4.99
C ARG A 101 -4.59 13.09 5.96
N THR A 102 -5.84 12.65 6.00
CA THR A 102 -6.79 13.07 7.03
C THR A 102 -6.44 12.42 8.36
N MET A 103 -7.00 12.93 9.46
CA MET A 103 -6.82 12.30 10.77
C MET A 103 -7.35 10.86 10.76
N GLU A 104 -8.50 10.65 10.11
CA GLU A 104 -9.12 9.33 9.96
C GLU A 104 -8.21 8.36 9.20
N GLN A 105 -7.54 8.83 8.15
CA GLN A 105 -6.55 8.03 7.41
C GLN A 105 -5.33 7.70 8.27
N LYS A 106 -4.83 8.65 9.05
CA LYS A 106 -3.70 8.40 9.96
C LYS A 106 -4.03 7.34 11.00
N ILE A 107 -5.22 7.40 11.59
CA ILE A 107 -5.71 6.40 12.55
C ILE A 107 -5.82 5.03 11.87
N ALA A 108 -6.42 4.96 10.70
CA ALA A 108 -6.60 3.72 9.95
C ALA A 108 -5.26 3.12 9.53
N LEU A 109 -4.29 3.93 9.09
CA LEU A 109 -2.95 3.49 8.74
C LEU A 109 -2.24 2.84 9.93
N ILE A 110 -2.26 3.48 11.10
CA ILE A 110 -1.64 2.93 12.31
C ILE A 110 -2.27 1.58 12.65
N ALA A 111 -3.60 1.49 12.65
CA ALA A 111 -4.31 0.25 12.97
C ALA A 111 -3.95 -0.88 12.00
N LEU A 112 -3.96 -0.59 10.71
CA LEU A 112 -3.63 -1.57 9.67
C LEU A 112 -2.16 -2.01 9.76
N LEU A 113 -1.23 -1.06 9.88
CA LEU A 113 0.20 -1.36 9.94
C LEU A 113 0.57 -2.15 11.20
N ARG A 114 -0.06 -1.86 12.32
CA ARG A 114 0.11 -2.68 13.54
C ARG A 114 -0.33 -4.11 13.32
N GLN A 115 -1.51 -4.31 12.71
CA GLN A 115 -2.01 -5.65 12.43
C GLN A 115 -1.08 -6.40 11.47
N LEU A 116 -0.62 -5.74 10.40
CA LEU A 116 0.31 -6.34 9.46
C LEU A 116 1.65 -6.70 10.10
N ARG A 117 2.14 -5.89 11.04
CA ARG A 117 3.35 -6.19 11.80
C ARG A 117 3.16 -7.39 12.75
N LEU A 118 1.97 -7.60 13.28
CA LEU A 118 1.66 -8.80 14.05
C LEU A 118 1.63 -10.05 13.16
N ASP A 119 1.04 -9.94 11.97
CA ASP A 119 0.94 -11.05 11.03
C ASP A 119 2.29 -11.36 10.35
N TYR A 120 3.12 -10.34 10.12
CA TYR A 120 4.42 -10.43 9.44
C TYR A 120 5.49 -9.72 10.27
N PRO A 121 5.93 -10.31 11.40
CA PRO A 121 6.81 -9.62 12.35
C PRO A 121 8.19 -9.26 11.79
N GLU A 122 8.64 -9.95 10.75
CA GLU A 122 9.91 -9.67 10.08
C GLU A 122 9.79 -8.60 8.98
N ALA A 123 8.57 -8.18 8.64
CA ALA A 123 8.36 -7.20 7.58
C ALA A 123 8.73 -5.78 8.06
N ARG A 124 9.51 -5.10 7.25
CA ARG A 124 9.89 -3.71 7.47
C ARG A 124 8.88 -2.78 6.81
N ILE A 125 8.50 -1.69 7.46
CA ILE A 125 7.64 -0.65 6.88
C ILE A 125 8.52 0.39 6.20
N ALA A 126 8.21 0.71 4.95
CA ALA A 126 8.89 1.75 4.19
C ALA A 126 7.91 2.47 3.25
N GLY A 127 8.20 3.73 2.95
CA GLY A 127 7.51 4.44 1.89
C GLY A 127 8.03 4.03 0.51
N HIS A 128 7.24 4.23 -0.52
CA HIS A 128 7.68 4.01 -1.90
C HIS A 128 8.95 4.84 -2.22
N ASN A 129 9.05 6.04 -1.67
CA ASN A 129 10.19 6.94 -1.80
C ASN A 129 11.44 6.51 -1.01
N GLU A 130 11.34 5.47 -0.22
CA GLU A 130 12.44 4.96 0.62
C GLU A 130 13.06 3.66 0.08
N LEU A 131 12.55 3.16 -1.05
CA LEU A 131 13.11 2.00 -1.73
C LEU A 131 14.27 2.47 -2.62
N PHE A 132 15.43 1.80 -2.55
CA PHE A 132 16.68 2.28 -3.15
C PHE A 132 16.58 2.53 -4.67
N THR A 133 15.74 1.81 -5.40
CA THR A 133 15.49 2.02 -6.83
C THR A 133 14.48 3.12 -7.11
N ASN A 134 13.82 3.66 -6.09
CA ASN A 134 12.71 4.61 -6.21
C ASN A 134 12.93 5.88 -5.37
N VAL A 135 14.19 6.22 -5.04
CA VAL A 135 14.53 7.38 -4.20
C VAL A 135 14.07 8.72 -4.78
N HIS A 136 13.85 8.78 -6.09
CA HIS A 136 13.33 9.96 -6.79
C HIS A 136 11.80 10.07 -6.69
N LYS A 137 11.10 9.06 -6.19
CA LYS A 137 9.65 9.10 -5.99
C LYS A 137 9.31 9.99 -4.79
N VAL A 138 8.18 10.69 -4.87
CA VAL A 138 7.66 11.49 -3.76
C VAL A 138 6.66 10.69 -2.92
N CYS A 139 5.88 9.83 -3.56
CA CYS A 139 4.92 8.92 -2.91
C CYS A 139 5.59 8.16 -1.74
N PRO A 140 5.01 8.12 -0.56
CA PRO A 140 3.69 8.58 -0.14
C PRO A 140 3.62 10.02 0.39
N CYS A 141 4.60 10.86 0.08
CA CYS A 141 4.74 12.27 0.49
C CYS A 141 5.10 12.46 1.97
N PHE A 142 5.57 11.41 2.62
CA PHE A 142 6.18 11.44 3.96
C PHE A 142 7.13 10.25 4.09
N LYS A 143 7.90 10.20 5.18
CA LYS A 143 8.86 9.11 5.43
C LYS A 143 8.24 8.06 6.35
N ALA A 144 7.65 7.02 5.75
CA ALA A 144 6.92 5.99 6.47
C ALA A 144 7.81 5.19 7.43
N ASN A 145 9.04 4.86 7.04
CA ASN A 145 9.98 4.15 7.89
C ASN A 145 10.25 4.92 9.20
N ARG A 146 10.42 6.23 9.09
CA ARG A 146 10.68 7.10 10.24
C ARG A 146 9.43 7.26 11.11
N GLU A 147 8.28 7.51 10.50
CA GLU A 147 7.04 7.76 11.23
C GLU A 147 6.55 6.52 11.98
N TYR A 148 6.74 5.33 11.38
CA TYR A 148 6.22 4.06 11.92
C TYR A 148 7.31 3.16 12.52
N LYS A 149 8.46 3.70 12.87
CA LYS A 149 9.62 2.93 13.38
C LYS A 149 9.32 2.13 14.66
N ASP A 150 8.36 2.58 15.45
CA ASP A 150 8.01 1.98 16.73
C ASP A 150 6.78 1.05 16.66
N LEU A 151 6.27 0.76 15.49
CA LEU A 151 5.15 -0.17 15.33
C LEU A 151 5.56 -1.65 15.34
#